data_256caacee2b6b3971295495c4dda7a30
#
_entry.id   256caacee2b6b3971295495c4dda7a30
#
_cell.length_a   1.000
_cell.length_b   1.000
_cell.length_c   1.000
_cell.angle_alpha   90.00
_cell.angle_beta   90.00
_cell.angle_gamma   90.00
#
_symmetry.space_group_name_H-M   'P 1'
#
loop_
_entity.id
_entity.type
_entity.pdbx_description
1 polymer ?
#
loop_
_entity_poly.entity_id
_entity_poly.type
_entity_poly.pdbx_seq_one_letter_code
_entity_poly.pdbx_strand_id
1 'polypeptide(L)'
;MNPPEKLLTADNPALRQRAKAMRQEMSEAEAKLWQHLRAGRLNGYKFRRQQPIGNYIVDFMCITPKLIVEADGGQHTEQAAYDHARTTYLNNRGFTVLRFWNHEILQQTNDVLAEILRVLQ
;
A
#
# COMPACT_ATOMS: atom_id res chain seq x y z
N MET A 1 -15.96 20.55 2.78
CA MET A 1 -14.93 19.60 3.25
C MET A 1 -14.44 18.76 2.09
N ASN A 2 -13.15 18.69 1.90
CA ASN A 2 -12.58 17.93 0.80
C ASN A 2 -12.69 16.42 1.06
N PRO A 3 -12.99 15.63 0.02
CA PRO A 3 -12.95 14.17 0.16
C PRO A 3 -11.57 13.71 0.62
N PRO A 4 -11.48 12.66 1.45
CA PRO A 4 -10.17 12.14 1.88
C PRO A 4 -9.25 11.79 0.73
N GLU A 5 -9.79 11.32 -0.38
CA GLU A 5 -8.99 10.99 -1.56
C GLU A 5 -8.25 12.20 -2.12
N LYS A 6 -8.88 13.36 -2.16
CA LYS A 6 -8.24 14.57 -2.65
C LYS A 6 -7.09 15.01 -1.76
N LEU A 7 -7.24 14.83 -0.45
CA LEU A 7 -6.18 15.17 0.50
C LEU A 7 -5.01 14.20 0.40
N LEU A 8 -5.29 12.91 0.11
CA LEU A 8 -4.28 11.87 0.06
C LEU A 8 -3.48 11.89 -1.23
N THR A 9 -4.12 12.29 -2.32
CA THR A 9 -3.49 12.34 -3.64
C THR A 9 -3.16 13.79 -4.01
N ALA A 10 -2.44 14.48 -3.11
CA ALA A 10 -2.06 15.87 -3.32
C ALA A 10 -1.55 16.09 -4.74
N ASP A 11 -1.84 17.28 -5.30
CA ASP A 11 -1.52 17.59 -6.68
C ASP A 11 -0.01 17.72 -6.86
N ASN A 12 0.63 16.61 -7.17
CA ASN A 12 2.06 16.55 -7.43
C ASN A 12 2.27 15.75 -8.73
N PRO A 13 2.40 16.47 -9.87
CA PRO A 13 2.54 15.80 -11.16
C PRO A 13 3.73 14.85 -11.25
N ALA A 14 4.86 15.21 -10.65
CA ALA A 14 6.04 14.36 -10.67
C ALA A 14 5.79 13.05 -9.92
N LEU A 15 5.12 13.13 -8.77
CA LEU A 15 4.81 11.95 -7.98
C LEU A 15 3.77 11.07 -8.66
N ARG A 16 2.76 11.69 -9.29
CA ARG A 16 1.77 10.94 -10.07
C ARG A 16 2.41 10.19 -11.23
N GLN A 17 3.34 10.85 -11.92
CA GLN A 17 4.07 10.23 -13.02
C GLN A 17 4.91 9.05 -12.54
N ARG A 18 5.58 9.21 -11.40
CA ARG A 18 6.36 8.16 -10.80
C ARG A 18 5.48 6.97 -10.38
N ALA A 19 4.33 7.24 -9.78
CA ALA A 19 3.39 6.19 -9.41
C ALA A 19 2.90 5.40 -10.63
N LYS A 20 2.64 6.10 -11.73
CA LYS A 20 2.24 5.45 -12.99
C LYS A 20 3.34 4.52 -13.50
N ALA A 21 4.59 4.95 -13.45
CA ALA A 21 5.71 4.12 -13.86
C ALA A 21 5.83 2.89 -12.95
N MET A 22 5.68 3.07 -11.64
CA MET A 22 5.75 1.96 -10.68
C MET A 22 4.65 0.93 -10.90
N ARG A 23 3.44 1.36 -11.31
CA ARG A 23 2.37 0.41 -11.64
C ARG A 23 2.73 -0.49 -12.81
N GLN A 24 3.57 -0.01 -13.72
CA GLN A 24 4.04 -0.80 -14.86
C GLN A 24 5.22 -1.71 -14.52
N GLU A 25 5.88 -1.45 -13.40
CA GLU A 25 7.09 -2.16 -12.98
C GLU A 25 6.91 -2.89 -11.64
N MET A 26 5.71 -3.41 -11.41
CA MET A 26 5.43 -4.12 -10.16
C MET A 26 6.28 -5.37 -10.04
N SER A 27 6.77 -5.62 -8.82
CA SER A 27 7.47 -6.87 -8.53
C SER A 27 6.52 -8.07 -8.66
N GLU A 28 7.09 -9.26 -8.70
CA GLU A 28 6.30 -10.49 -8.76
C GLU A 28 5.35 -10.61 -7.56
N ALA A 29 5.86 -10.30 -6.36
CA ALA A 29 5.03 -10.33 -5.14
C ALA A 29 3.90 -9.31 -5.20
N GLU A 30 4.20 -8.08 -5.62
CA GLU A 30 3.19 -7.04 -5.77
C GLU A 30 2.14 -7.43 -6.80
N ALA A 31 2.55 -7.95 -7.94
CA ALA A 31 1.63 -8.39 -8.98
C ALA A 31 0.71 -9.51 -8.48
N LYS A 32 1.26 -10.46 -7.74
CA LYS A 32 0.46 -11.55 -7.18
C LYS A 32 -0.56 -11.03 -6.18
N LEU A 33 -0.14 -10.16 -5.27
CA LEU A 33 -1.04 -9.58 -4.28
C LEU A 33 -2.14 -8.77 -4.96
N TRP A 34 -1.78 -7.97 -5.97
CA TRP A 34 -2.74 -7.16 -6.70
C TRP A 34 -3.84 -8.00 -7.36
N GLN A 35 -3.51 -9.19 -7.86
CA GLN A 35 -4.51 -10.08 -8.44
C GLN A 35 -5.61 -10.43 -7.45
N HIS A 36 -5.31 -10.47 -6.16
CA HIS A 36 -6.27 -10.79 -5.12
C HIS A 36 -6.97 -9.55 -4.53
N LEU A 37 -6.41 -8.35 -4.72
CA LEU A 37 -6.97 -7.13 -4.14
C LEU A 37 -7.79 -6.30 -5.14
N ARG A 38 -7.47 -6.41 -6.43
CA ARG A 38 -8.10 -5.58 -7.46
C ARG A 38 -9.58 -5.90 -7.61
N ALA A 39 -10.34 -4.93 -8.12
CA ALA A 39 -11.73 -5.10 -8.49
C ALA A 39 -12.62 -5.58 -7.34
N GLY A 40 -12.28 -5.24 -6.10
CA GLY A 40 -13.06 -5.64 -4.94
C GLY A 40 -13.02 -7.13 -4.66
N ARG A 41 -12.03 -7.85 -5.16
CA ARG A 41 -11.95 -9.32 -4.99
C ARG A 41 -11.81 -9.76 -3.55
N LEU A 42 -11.20 -8.94 -2.69
CA LEU A 42 -11.11 -9.26 -1.27
C LEU A 42 -12.33 -8.69 -0.55
N ASN A 43 -13.39 -9.47 -0.51
CA ASN A 43 -14.64 -9.17 0.19
C ASN A 43 -15.23 -7.80 -0.14
N GLY A 44 -15.04 -7.32 -1.36
CA GLY A 44 -15.60 -6.07 -1.83
C GLY A 44 -14.83 -4.82 -1.42
N TYR A 45 -13.75 -4.95 -0.67
CA TYR A 45 -12.94 -3.81 -0.29
C TYR A 45 -12.20 -3.25 -1.51
N LYS A 46 -12.17 -1.93 -1.61
CA LYS A 46 -11.55 -1.25 -2.76
C LYS A 46 -10.12 -0.88 -2.44
N PHE A 47 -9.21 -1.48 -3.19
CA PHE A 47 -7.79 -1.18 -3.10
C PHE A 47 -7.30 -0.45 -4.34
N ARG A 48 -6.37 0.48 -4.12
CA ARG A 48 -5.62 1.15 -5.19
C ARG A 48 -4.16 0.75 -5.03
N ARG A 49 -3.46 0.63 -6.15
CA ARG A 49 -2.05 0.27 -6.15
C ARG A 49 -1.19 1.48 -6.46
N GLN A 50 0.03 1.48 -5.92
CA GLN A 50 1.02 2.53 -6.16
C GLN A 50 0.39 3.90 -6.04
N GLN A 51 -0.10 4.20 -4.84
CA GLN A 51 -0.89 5.40 -4.59
C GLN A 51 -0.05 6.46 -3.89
N PRO A 52 0.03 7.69 -4.45
CA PRO A 52 0.67 8.79 -3.74
C PRO A 52 -0.13 9.21 -2.51
N ILE A 53 0.57 9.38 -1.39
CA ILE A 53 0.01 9.95 -0.16
C ILE A 53 1.03 10.94 0.36
N GLY A 54 0.71 12.25 0.30
CA GLY A 54 1.70 13.27 0.59
C GLY A 54 2.87 13.17 -0.38
N ASN A 55 4.08 13.01 0.15
CA ASN A 55 5.29 12.85 -0.66
C ASN A 55 5.72 11.39 -0.81
N TYR A 56 4.86 10.46 -0.40
CA TYR A 56 5.18 9.03 -0.45
C TYR A 56 4.30 8.32 -1.47
N ILE A 57 4.78 7.18 -1.95
CA ILE A 57 3.98 6.28 -2.78
C ILE A 57 3.87 4.98 -2.00
N VAL A 58 2.62 4.53 -1.74
CA VAL A 58 2.37 3.28 -1.02
C VAL A 58 1.97 2.19 -2.01
N ASP A 59 2.28 0.94 -1.67
CA ASP A 59 2.03 -0.17 -2.60
C ASP A 59 0.54 -0.37 -2.82
N PHE A 60 -0.24 -0.54 -1.77
CA PHE A 60 -1.67 -0.75 -1.85
C PHE A 60 -2.37 0.04 -0.75
N MET A 61 -3.49 0.64 -1.10
CA MET A 61 -4.24 1.49 -0.17
C MET A 61 -5.73 1.21 -0.26
N CYS A 62 -6.36 1.06 0.91
CA CYS A 62 -7.80 1.08 1.07
C CYS A 62 -8.16 2.30 1.91
N ILE A 63 -9.23 3.03 1.54
CA ILE A 63 -9.61 4.25 2.27
C ILE A 63 -10.64 3.95 3.35
N THR A 64 -11.49 2.96 3.14
CA THR A 64 -12.55 2.63 4.08
C THR A 64 -12.56 1.11 4.33
N PRO A 65 -11.98 0.66 5.43
CA PRO A 65 -11.18 1.41 6.41
C PRO A 65 -9.80 1.81 5.87
N LYS A 66 -9.14 2.76 6.53
CA LYS A 66 -7.84 3.26 6.09
C LYS A 66 -6.75 2.24 6.38
N LEU A 67 -6.32 1.54 5.35
CA LEU A 67 -5.29 0.52 5.45
C LEU A 67 -4.30 0.65 4.31
N ILE A 68 -3.04 0.52 4.64
CA ILE A 68 -1.95 0.41 3.66
C ILE A 68 -1.33 -0.97 3.80
N VAL A 69 -1.11 -1.64 2.67
CA VAL A 69 -0.42 -2.92 2.61
C VAL A 69 0.81 -2.76 1.74
N GLU A 70 1.95 -3.21 2.25
CA GLU A 70 3.22 -3.08 1.54
C GLU A 70 3.94 -4.41 1.43
N ALA A 71 4.57 -4.62 0.27
CA ALA A 71 5.43 -5.76 0.01
C ALA A 71 6.88 -5.34 0.26
N ASP A 72 7.61 -6.14 1.06
CA ASP A 72 8.95 -5.80 1.50
C ASP A 72 9.95 -6.82 0.95
N GLY A 73 10.91 -6.31 0.18
CA GLY A 73 11.97 -7.13 -0.38
C GLY A 73 13.19 -7.31 0.52
N GLY A 74 13.23 -6.68 1.69
CA GLY A 74 14.32 -6.88 2.65
C GLY A 74 15.53 -5.98 2.47
N GLN A 75 15.42 -4.85 1.77
CA GLN A 75 16.54 -3.97 1.46
C GLN A 75 16.53 -2.65 2.23
N HIS A 76 16.20 -2.68 3.53
CA HIS A 76 15.90 -1.43 4.24
C HIS A 76 16.82 -1.06 5.39
N THR A 77 17.91 -1.76 5.61
CA THR A 77 18.67 -1.60 6.83
C THR A 77 19.31 -0.21 7.01
N GLU A 78 19.52 0.52 5.92
CA GLU A 78 20.20 1.82 5.98
C GLU A 78 19.25 3.01 6.03
N GLN A 79 17.93 2.78 6.05
CA GLN A 79 16.93 3.84 5.97
C GLN A 79 15.93 3.80 7.12
N ALA A 80 16.35 3.32 8.28
CA ALA A 80 15.45 3.16 9.41
C ALA A 80 14.76 4.47 9.82
N ALA A 81 15.52 5.58 9.84
CA ALA A 81 14.95 6.89 10.19
C ALA A 81 13.92 7.36 9.17
N TYR A 82 14.21 7.17 7.90
CA TYR A 82 13.28 7.51 6.82
C TYR A 82 12.01 6.67 6.92
N ASP A 83 12.15 5.36 7.14
CA ASP A 83 11.01 4.46 7.24
C ASP A 83 10.16 4.79 8.46
N HIS A 84 10.79 5.16 9.58
CA HIS A 84 10.06 5.57 10.78
C HIS A 84 9.25 6.85 10.51
N ALA A 85 9.88 7.85 9.90
CA ALA A 85 9.19 9.11 9.56
C ALA A 85 8.02 8.86 8.62
N ARG A 86 8.21 7.99 7.62
CA ARG A 86 7.18 7.61 6.67
C ARG A 86 6.00 6.94 7.37
N THR A 87 6.27 5.95 8.20
CA THR A 87 5.24 5.24 8.95
C THR A 87 4.47 6.19 9.88
N THR A 88 5.20 7.06 10.59
CA THR A 88 4.58 8.05 11.48
C THR A 88 3.66 8.98 10.69
N TYR A 89 4.11 9.45 9.54
CA TYR A 89 3.30 10.31 8.69
C TYR A 89 1.99 9.61 8.28
N LEU A 90 2.09 8.37 7.83
CA LEU A 90 0.92 7.60 7.39
C LEU A 90 -0.03 7.31 8.55
N ASN A 91 0.52 6.94 9.71
CA ASN A 91 -0.29 6.71 10.91
C ASN A 91 -1.03 7.98 11.35
N ASN A 92 -0.37 9.13 11.27
CA ASN A 92 -0.99 10.41 11.62
C ASN A 92 -2.13 10.78 10.65
N ARG A 93 -2.14 10.21 9.46
CA ARG A 93 -3.23 10.35 8.51
C ARG A 93 -4.36 9.35 8.73
N GLY A 94 -4.25 8.53 9.76
CA GLY A 94 -5.28 7.55 10.13
C GLY A 94 -5.10 6.19 9.50
N PHE A 95 -3.99 5.93 8.82
CA PHE A 95 -3.75 4.63 8.20
C PHE A 95 -3.09 3.66 9.15
N THR A 96 -3.54 2.42 9.11
CA THR A 96 -2.80 1.29 9.63
C THR A 96 -1.90 0.78 8.49
N VAL A 97 -0.65 0.47 8.79
CA VAL A 97 0.30 -0.01 7.79
C VAL A 97 0.64 -1.46 8.10
N LEU A 98 0.38 -2.35 7.15
CA LEU A 98 0.77 -3.76 7.22
C LEU A 98 1.88 -4.00 6.21
N ARG A 99 2.95 -4.68 6.65
CA ARG A 99 4.04 -5.08 5.76
C ARG A 99 4.20 -6.58 5.79
N PHE A 100 4.36 -7.14 4.61
CA PHE A 100 4.63 -8.56 4.43
C PHE A 100 5.90 -8.72 3.60
N TRP A 101 6.71 -9.70 3.95
CA TRP A 101 7.86 -10.04 3.13
C TRP A 101 7.40 -10.54 1.77
N ASN A 102 8.18 -10.26 0.73
CA ASN A 102 7.84 -10.75 -0.61
C ASN A 102 7.65 -12.27 -0.62
N HIS A 103 8.51 -13.00 0.09
CA HIS A 103 8.39 -14.47 0.12
C HIS A 103 7.11 -14.93 0.81
N GLU A 104 6.61 -14.21 1.80
CA GLU A 104 5.33 -14.54 2.43
C GLU A 104 4.18 -14.37 1.44
N ILE A 105 4.20 -13.29 0.69
CA ILE A 105 3.17 -13.04 -0.33
C ILE A 105 3.18 -14.14 -1.39
N LEU A 106 4.36 -14.55 -1.83
CA LEU A 106 4.49 -15.54 -2.88
C LEU A 106 4.20 -16.95 -2.41
N GLN A 107 4.57 -17.31 -1.18
CA GLN A 107 4.51 -18.69 -0.70
C GLN A 107 3.37 -18.92 0.28
N GLN A 108 2.88 -17.87 0.94
CA GLN A 108 1.83 -17.97 1.97
C GLN A 108 0.71 -16.98 1.67
N THR A 109 0.30 -16.92 0.42
CA THR A 109 -0.66 -15.91 -0.07
C THR A 109 -1.96 -15.93 0.75
N ASN A 110 -2.49 -17.11 1.03
CA ASN A 110 -3.76 -17.20 1.75
C ASN A 110 -3.63 -16.67 3.18
N ASP A 111 -2.51 -16.90 3.83
CA ASP A 111 -2.27 -16.39 5.19
C ASP A 111 -2.16 -14.86 5.17
N VAL A 112 -1.49 -14.32 4.16
CA VAL A 112 -1.38 -12.86 3.98
C VAL A 112 -2.76 -12.25 3.78
N LEU A 113 -3.57 -12.83 2.91
CA LEU A 113 -4.92 -12.32 2.64
C LEU A 113 -5.81 -12.43 3.88
N ALA A 114 -5.68 -13.50 4.65
CA ALA A 114 -6.44 -13.67 5.89
C ALA A 114 -6.09 -12.57 6.90
N GLU A 115 -4.81 -12.23 7.03
CA GLU A 115 -4.39 -11.18 7.95
C GLU A 115 -4.88 -9.80 7.48
N ILE A 116 -4.81 -9.52 6.19
CA ILE A 116 -5.34 -8.26 5.65
C ILE A 116 -6.84 -8.16 5.97
N LEU A 117 -7.57 -9.23 5.71
CA LEU A 117 -9.00 -9.25 5.95
C LEU A 117 -9.34 -9.09 7.43
N ARG A 118 -8.56 -9.71 8.31
CA ARG A 118 -8.73 -9.58 9.76
C ARG A 118 -8.63 -8.10 10.19
N VAL A 119 -7.68 -7.37 9.63
CA VAL A 119 -7.49 -5.95 9.97
C VAL A 119 -8.60 -5.09 9.37
N LEU A 120 -9.12 -5.46 8.20
CA LEU A 120 -10.20 -4.71 7.56
C LEU A 120 -11.55 -4.85 8.26
N GLN A 121 -11.75 -5.91 9.00
CA GLN A 121 -13.04 -6.22 9.64
C GLN A 121 -13.18 -5.67 11.06
#